data_e67d4ff8538cd083ad355919925ef8e8
#
_entry.id   e67d4ff8538cd083ad355919925ef8e8
#
_cell.length_a   1.000
_cell.length_b   1.000
_cell.length_c   1.000
_cell.angle_alpha   90.00
_cell.angle_beta   90.00
_cell.angle_gamma   90.00
#
_symmetry.space_group_name_H-M   'P 1'
#
loop_
_entity.id
_entity.type
_entity.pdbx_description
1 polymer ?
#
loop_
_entity_poly.entity_id
_entity_poly.type
_entity_poly.pdbx_seq_one_letter_code
_entity_poly.pdbx_strand_id
1 'polypeptide(L)'
;MIPERPTVQALAIFAEVARHGSMSAAAESVGISQPAISAQVKTLEHYYGRRLLERDGRGSAPTTSGQLVADYTVRVLALVDELGRGVADLEGLESGELIVGASSTVGEQLLPTYLGQFHAAHPQVRLSVRIGNSAEIIERVLARELDFGIVGEEPGDRDLFADPVLEDQIVAFVAPGASLLRAVPVAPQALGGRQFVMREVGSATRALAERCLRETSGSPGHVIELGSNEAVKRAVEAGLGIGLLSTHTIEAERLAGLLVDLPIAGWACTRSFWLIRRRDRALTRAEEAFLALVPGT
;
A
#
# COMPACT_ATOMS: atom_id res chain seq x y z
N MET A 1 -33.29 21.94 20.52
CA MET A 1 -31.95 22.53 20.32
C MET A 1 -31.08 21.40 19.76
N ILE A 2 -30.56 21.53 18.54
CA ILE A 2 -29.62 20.56 17.99
C ILE A 2 -28.32 20.75 18.78
N PRO A 3 -27.75 19.73 19.45
CA PRO A 3 -26.48 19.88 20.15
C PRO A 3 -25.43 20.34 19.15
N GLU A 4 -24.61 21.31 19.59
CA GLU A 4 -23.54 21.86 18.76
C GLU A 4 -22.57 20.71 18.39
N ARG A 5 -22.54 20.36 17.09
CA ARG A 5 -21.71 19.26 16.61
C ARG A 5 -20.23 19.66 16.63
N PRO A 6 -19.32 18.68 16.80
CA PRO A 6 -17.90 18.95 16.67
C PRO A 6 -17.57 19.58 15.33
N THR A 7 -16.70 20.56 15.32
CA THR A 7 -16.16 21.11 14.07
C THR A 7 -15.13 20.15 13.47
N VAL A 8 -14.97 20.18 12.15
CA VAL A 8 -13.91 19.41 11.46
C VAL A 8 -12.53 19.79 12.01
N GLN A 9 -12.33 21.07 12.34
CA GLN A 9 -11.08 21.55 12.94
C GLN A 9 -10.82 20.93 14.33
N ALA A 10 -11.83 20.81 15.19
CA ALA A 10 -11.68 20.18 16.49
C ALA A 10 -11.31 18.69 16.37
N LEU A 11 -11.93 18.00 15.41
CA LEU A 11 -11.60 16.61 15.10
C LEU A 11 -10.15 16.50 14.57
N ALA A 12 -9.72 17.34 13.64
CA ALA A 12 -8.36 17.36 13.11
C ALA A 12 -7.32 17.58 14.21
N ILE A 13 -7.56 18.54 15.10
CA ILE A 13 -6.70 18.81 16.26
C ILE A 13 -6.60 17.59 17.17
N PHE A 14 -7.71 16.91 17.43
CA PHE A 14 -7.71 15.71 18.26
C PHE A 14 -6.91 14.56 17.61
N ALA A 15 -7.06 14.36 16.31
CA ALA A 15 -6.27 13.34 15.58
C ALA A 15 -4.77 13.63 15.67
N GLU A 16 -4.35 14.89 15.57
CA GLU A 16 -2.95 15.27 15.77
C GLU A 16 -2.45 14.98 17.21
N VAL A 17 -3.27 15.20 18.23
CA VAL A 17 -2.90 14.85 19.61
C VAL A 17 -2.77 13.34 19.77
N ALA A 18 -3.70 12.57 19.20
CA ALA A 18 -3.65 11.11 19.23
C ALA A 18 -2.40 10.55 18.54
N ARG A 19 -2.03 11.13 17.38
CA ARG A 19 -0.86 10.74 16.60
C ARG A 19 0.46 11.05 17.30
N HIS A 20 0.58 12.22 17.92
CA HIS A 20 1.81 12.65 18.58
C HIS A 20 1.96 12.12 20.02
N GLY A 21 0.89 11.64 20.63
CA GLY A 21 0.90 11.25 22.04
C GLY A 21 1.19 12.42 23.02
N SER A 22 1.12 13.67 22.56
CA SER A 22 1.47 14.85 23.31
C SER A 22 0.72 16.09 22.81
N MET A 23 0.03 16.78 23.73
CA MET A 23 -0.64 18.05 23.40
C MET A 23 0.34 19.16 23.00
N SER A 24 1.55 19.16 23.54
CA SER A 24 2.57 20.17 23.21
C SER A 24 3.14 19.92 21.81
N ALA A 25 3.46 18.67 21.46
CA ALA A 25 3.94 18.33 20.12
C ALA A 25 2.86 18.57 19.04
N ALA A 26 1.59 18.25 19.35
CA ALA A 26 0.47 18.57 18.46
C ALA A 26 0.30 20.09 18.29
N ALA A 27 0.51 20.88 19.36
CA ALA A 27 0.44 22.34 19.30
C ALA A 27 1.50 22.93 18.36
N GLU A 28 2.72 22.44 18.43
CA GLU A 28 3.81 22.81 17.51
C GLU A 28 3.47 22.42 16.06
N SER A 29 2.98 21.20 15.84
CA SER A 29 2.62 20.69 14.51
C SER A 29 1.52 21.52 13.85
N VAL A 30 0.49 21.90 14.62
CA VAL A 30 -0.68 22.66 14.11
C VAL A 30 -0.44 24.18 14.09
N GLY A 31 0.60 24.67 14.79
CA GLY A 31 0.92 26.10 14.88
C GLY A 31 -0.02 26.91 15.79
N ILE A 32 -0.61 26.28 16.83
CA ILE A 32 -1.48 26.93 17.82
C ILE A 32 -0.96 26.67 19.23
N SER A 33 -1.50 27.42 20.22
CA SER A 33 -1.08 27.23 21.61
C SER A 33 -1.60 25.94 22.24
N GLN A 34 -0.84 25.34 23.16
CA GLN A 34 -1.27 24.15 23.90
C GLN A 34 -2.59 24.36 24.69
N PRO A 35 -2.88 25.53 25.30
CA PRO A 35 -4.20 25.80 25.86
C PRO A 35 -5.34 25.73 24.85
N ALA A 36 -5.11 26.17 23.60
CA ALA A 36 -6.10 26.05 22.53
C ALA A 36 -6.37 24.60 22.15
N ILE A 37 -5.32 23.76 22.01
CA ILE A 37 -5.46 22.30 21.84
C ILE A 37 -6.31 21.71 22.98
N SER A 38 -5.96 22.01 24.23
CA SER A 38 -6.68 21.49 25.40
C SER A 38 -8.16 21.90 25.41
N ALA A 39 -8.47 23.11 24.99
CA ALA A 39 -9.86 23.58 24.87
C ALA A 39 -10.64 22.79 23.83
N GLN A 40 -10.06 22.54 22.64
CA GLN A 40 -10.69 21.74 21.58
C GLN A 40 -10.94 20.29 22.02
N VAL A 41 -9.96 19.65 22.65
CA VAL A 41 -10.11 18.30 23.19
C VAL A 41 -11.23 18.24 24.25
N LYS A 42 -11.28 19.21 25.17
CA LYS A 42 -12.35 19.29 26.17
C LYS A 42 -13.74 19.48 25.54
N THR A 43 -13.84 20.27 24.47
CA THR A 43 -15.10 20.43 23.71
C THR A 43 -15.58 19.09 23.14
N LEU A 44 -14.67 18.27 22.57
CA LEU A 44 -15.00 16.93 22.09
C LEU A 44 -15.38 15.99 23.23
N GLU A 45 -14.64 15.99 24.33
CA GLU A 45 -14.95 15.17 25.52
C GLU A 45 -16.32 15.54 26.11
N HIS A 46 -16.65 16.82 26.14
CA HIS A 46 -17.96 17.30 26.57
C HIS A 46 -19.08 16.80 25.64
N TYR A 47 -18.86 16.93 24.31
CA TYR A 47 -19.85 16.49 23.32
C TYR A 47 -20.13 14.98 23.40
N TYR A 48 -19.09 14.16 23.50
CA TYR A 48 -19.23 12.69 23.59
C TYR A 48 -19.55 12.20 25.00
N GLY A 49 -19.49 13.05 26.03
CA GLY A 49 -19.70 12.69 27.43
C GLY A 49 -18.67 11.69 27.97
N ARG A 50 -17.49 11.62 27.35
CA ARG A 50 -16.43 10.66 27.65
C ARG A 50 -15.07 11.30 27.59
N ARG A 51 -14.14 10.84 28.44
CA ARG A 51 -12.72 11.17 28.25
C ARG A 51 -12.18 10.47 27.01
N LEU A 52 -11.50 11.25 26.18
CA LEU A 52 -10.87 10.78 24.95
C LEU A 52 -9.36 10.57 25.11
N LEU A 53 -8.77 11.24 26.10
CA LEU A 53 -7.34 11.10 26.41
C LEU A 53 -7.16 10.71 27.88
N GLU A 54 -6.13 9.92 28.13
CA GLU A 54 -5.61 9.58 29.46
C GLU A 54 -4.12 9.90 29.56
N ARG A 55 -3.61 10.03 30.79
CA ARG A 55 -2.18 10.24 31.00
C ARG A 55 -1.44 8.92 30.88
N ASP A 56 -0.44 8.89 30.00
CA ASP A 56 0.51 7.79 29.88
C ASP A 56 1.92 8.29 30.18
N GLY A 57 2.36 8.06 31.39
CA GLY A 57 3.68 8.50 31.86
C GLY A 57 3.89 10.00 31.64
N ARG A 58 4.66 10.38 30.60
CA ARG A 58 4.99 11.76 30.25
C ARG A 58 4.09 12.37 29.15
N GLY A 59 3.12 11.62 28.64
CA GLY A 59 2.31 12.00 27.49
C GLY A 59 0.81 11.91 27.72
N SER A 60 0.06 11.90 26.62
CA SER A 60 -1.38 11.74 26.57
C SER A 60 -1.69 10.65 25.53
N ALA A 61 -2.18 9.49 25.96
CA ALA A 61 -2.62 8.41 25.10
C ALA A 61 -4.14 8.48 24.86
N PRO A 62 -4.65 8.08 23.68
CA PRO A 62 -6.07 7.91 23.47
C PRO A 62 -6.66 6.80 24.36
N THR A 63 -7.80 7.07 25.01
CA THR A 63 -8.63 6.02 25.61
C THR A 63 -9.25 5.15 24.51
N THR A 64 -9.93 4.06 24.85
CA THR A 64 -10.72 3.26 23.88
C THR A 64 -11.72 4.14 23.11
N SER A 65 -12.38 5.09 23.81
CA SER A 65 -13.28 6.06 23.15
C SER A 65 -12.50 7.04 22.29
N GLY A 66 -11.31 7.45 22.73
CA GLY A 66 -10.42 8.32 21.97
C GLY A 66 -9.92 7.66 20.71
N GLN A 67 -9.53 6.40 20.76
CA GLN A 67 -9.11 5.66 19.58
C GLN A 67 -10.24 5.57 18.55
N LEU A 68 -11.46 5.23 18.98
CA LEU A 68 -12.62 5.21 18.10
C LEU A 68 -12.86 6.57 17.43
N VAL A 69 -12.78 7.67 18.20
CA VAL A 69 -12.94 9.03 17.64
C VAL A 69 -11.81 9.34 16.66
N ALA A 70 -10.55 8.96 16.95
CA ALA A 70 -9.41 9.18 16.06
C ALA A 70 -9.59 8.44 14.74
N ASP A 71 -9.99 7.15 14.77
CA ASP A 71 -10.22 6.31 13.59
C ASP A 71 -11.33 6.89 12.68
N TYR A 72 -12.45 7.33 13.28
CA TYR A 72 -13.50 8.00 12.52
C TYR A 72 -13.09 9.39 12.03
N THR A 73 -12.25 10.10 12.77
CA THR A 73 -11.75 11.42 12.35
C THR A 73 -10.93 11.34 11.08
N VAL A 74 -10.04 10.37 10.96
CA VAL A 74 -9.28 10.14 9.71
C VAL A 74 -10.22 10.02 8.52
N ARG A 75 -11.31 9.25 8.66
CA ARG A 75 -12.32 9.06 7.61
C ARG A 75 -13.09 10.35 7.29
N VAL A 76 -13.42 11.14 8.29
CA VAL A 76 -14.12 12.44 8.11
C VAL A 76 -13.22 13.44 7.38
N LEU A 77 -11.94 13.52 7.77
CA LEU A 77 -10.98 14.43 7.12
C LEU A 77 -10.75 14.01 5.66
N ALA A 78 -10.60 12.72 5.41
CA ALA A 78 -10.47 12.21 4.05
C ALA A 78 -11.70 12.53 3.17
N LEU A 79 -12.92 12.50 3.73
CA LEU A 79 -14.13 12.93 3.02
C LEU A 79 -14.14 14.44 2.71
N VAL A 80 -13.62 15.27 3.61
CA VAL A 80 -13.49 16.71 3.36
C VAL A 80 -12.48 16.97 2.24
N ASP A 81 -11.36 16.26 2.23
CA ASP A 81 -10.35 16.36 1.18
C ASP A 81 -10.91 15.83 -0.17
N GLU A 82 -11.67 14.73 -0.16
CA GLU A 82 -12.36 14.18 -1.33
C GLU A 82 -13.35 15.22 -1.91
N LEU A 83 -14.14 15.87 -1.06
CA LEU A 83 -15.03 16.97 -1.48
C LEU A 83 -14.24 18.11 -2.14
N GLY A 84 -13.12 18.51 -1.55
CA GLY A 84 -12.25 19.56 -2.11
C GLY A 84 -11.73 19.20 -3.49
N ARG A 85 -11.26 17.96 -3.67
CA ARG A 85 -10.83 17.45 -4.98
C ARG A 85 -11.98 17.38 -5.98
N GLY A 86 -13.15 16.90 -5.56
CA GLY A 86 -14.34 16.87 -6.43
C GLY A 86 -14.79 18.27 -6.90
N VAL A 87 -14.69 19.28 -6.03
CA VAL A 87 -14.97 20.67 -6.43
C VAL A 87 -13.93 21.19 -7.42
N ALA A 88 -12.63 20.93 -7.16
CA ALA A 88 -11.56 21.32 -8.07
C ALA A 88 -11.69 20.63 -9.45
N ASP A 89 -12.16 19.38 -9.50
CA ASP A 89 -12.38 18.64 -10.74
C ASP A 89 -13.46 19.29 -11.67
N LEU A 90 -14.37 20.08 -11.11
CA LEU A 90 -15.35 20.83 -11.90
C LEU A 90 -14.70 21.92 -12.76
N GLU A 91 -13.53 22.41 -12.36
CA GLU A 91 -12.77 23.43 -13.10
C GLU A 91 -11.98 22.84 -14.30
N GLY A 92 -11.89 21.51 -14.41
CA GLY A 92 -11.27 20.79 -15.53
C GLY A 92 -9.91 20.17 -15.18
N LEU A 93 -9.31 19.47 -16.17
CA LEU A 93 -8.01 18.78 -16.04
C LEU A 93 -6.78 19.72 -16.02
N GLU A 94 -6.97 21.01 -16.02
CA GLU A 94 -5.85 21.98 -16.13
C GLU A 94 -5.08 22.15 -14.82
N SER A 95 -5.64 21.73 -13.68
CA SER A 95 -4.97 21.75 -12.37
C SER A 95 -5.56 20.69 -11.46
N GLY A 96 -4.77 20.21 -10.51
CA GLY A 96 -5.24 19.19 -9.56
C GLY A 96 -4.10 18.31 -9.05
N GLU A 97 -4.47 17.27 -8.34
CA GLU A 97 -3.56 16.27 -7.83
C GLU A 97 -4.08 14.87 -8.17
N LEU A 98 -3.19 14.03 -8.68
CA LEU A 98 -3.42 12.60 -8.88
C LEU A 98 -2.58 11.82 -7.86
N ILE A 99 -3.25 11.13 -6.94
CA ILE A 99 -2.60 10.27 -5.95
C ILE A 99 -2.89 8.83 -6.28
N VAL A 100 -1.86 8.09 -6.68
CA VAL A 100 -1.97 6.67 -7.02
C VAL A 100 -1.42 5.83 -5.88
N GLY A 101 -2.25 4.91 -5.36
CA GLY A 101 -1.80 3.82 -4.51
C GLY A 101 -1.26 2.66 -5.35
N ALA A 102 -0.15 2.05 -4.95
CA ALA A 102 0.39 0.93 -5.69
C ALA A 102 1.11 -0.08 -4.80
N SER A 103 0.88 -1.37 -5.07
CA SER A 103 1.76 -2.40 -4.51
C SER A 103 3.17 -2.27 -5.08
N SER A 104 4.19 -2.72 -4.32
CA SER A 104 5.61 -2.48 -4.63
C SER A 104 5.98 -2.82 -6.08
N THR A 105 5.58 -4.00 -6.59
CA THR A 105 5.89 -4.37 -7.99
C THR A 105 5.29 -3.40 -8.99
N VAL A 106 4.04 -3.01 -8.81
CA VAL A 106 3.34 -2.08 -9.71
C VAL A 106 3.97 -0.70 -9.63
N GLY A 107 4.15 -0.17 -8.42
CA GLY A 107 4.66 1.18 -8.19
C GLY A 107 6.11 1.38 -8.63
N GLU A 108 6.94 0.34 -8.50
CA GLU A 108 8.37 0.40 -8.82
C GLU A 108 8.66 0.10 -10.29
N GLN A 109 7.92 -0.83 -10.91
CA GLN A 109 8.26 -1.38 -12.22
C GLN A 109 7.31 -0.95 -13.35
N LEU A 110 6.04 -0.75 -13.06
CA LEU A 110 5.02 -0.55 -14.10
C LEU A 110 4.52 0.89 -14.17
N LEU A 111 4.14 1.47 -13.03
CA LEU A 111 3.56 2.82 -12.99
C LEU A 111 4.45 3.93 -13.55
N PRO A 112 5.78 3.94 -13.40
CA PRO A 112 6.61 5.04 -13.91
C PRO A 112 6.39 5.33 -15.39
N THR A 113 6.15 4.30 -16.21
CA THR A 113 5.87 4.47 -17.64
C THR A 113 4.56 5.22 -17.90
N TYR A 114 3.49 4.83 -17.21
CA TYR A 114 2.17 5.47 -17.35
C TYR A 114 2.14 6.88 -16.75
N LEU A 115 2.83 7.08 -15.63
CA LEU A 115 2.99 8.40 -15.03
C LEU A 115 3.74 9.37 -15.94
N GLY A 116 4.77 8.88 -16.65
CA GLY A 116 5.49 9.68 -17.65
C GLY A 116 4.60 10.11 -18.82
N GLN A 117 3.78 9.19 -19.34
CA GLN A 117 2.81 9.48 -20.40
C GLN A 117 1.74 10.47 -19.91
N PHE A 118 1.19 10.27 -18.74
CA PHE A 118 0.20 11.16 -18.14
C PHE A 118 0.77 12.56 -17.92
N HIS A 119 1.96 12.67 -17.33
CA HIS A 119 2.59 13.96 -17.09
C HIS A 119 2.89 14.75 -18.38
N ALA A 120 3.26 14.04 -19.44
CA ALA A 120 3.49 14.69 -20.74
C ALA A 120 2.18 15.29 -21.32
N ALA A 121 1.04 14.64 -21.08
CA ALA A 121 -0.27 15.13 -21.52
C ALA A 121 -0.87 16.19 -20.57
N HIS A 122 -0.58 16.10 -19.27
CA HIS A 122 -1.18 16.93 -18.22
C HIS A 122 -0.09 17.48 -17.26
N PRO A 123 0.80 18.37 -17.74
CA PRO A 123 1.99 18.82 -16.96
C PRO A 123 1.65 19.66 -15.74
N GLN A 124 0.44 20.21 -15.66
CA GLN A 124 -0.01 21.01 -14.52
C GLN A 124 -0.62 20.17 -13.38
N VAL A 125 -0.92 18.89 -13.62
CA VAL A 125 -1.44 17.98 -12.59
C VAL A 125 -0.28 17.49 -11.73
N ARG A 126 -0.39 17.68 -10.42
CA ARG A 126 0.59 17.16 -9.46
C ARG A 126 0.44 15.65 -9.33
N LEU A 127 1.55 14.92 -9.48
CA LEU A 127 1.58 13.48 -9.35
C LEU A 127 2.17 13.05 -8.01
N SER A 128 1.52 12.12 -7.34
CA SER A 128 2.02 11.49 -6.13
C SER A 128 1.73 9.98 -6.17
N VAL A 129 2.73 9.16 -5.86
CA VAL A 129 2.56 7.71 -5.74
C VAL A 129 2.81 7.29 -4.29
N ARG A 130 1.91 6.50 -3.75
CA ARG A 130 2.04 5.87 -2.44
C ARG A 130 2.31 4.38 -2.64
N ILE A 131 3.53 3.95 -2.36
CA ILE A 131 3.94 2.55 -2.52
C ILE A 131 3.90 1.86 -1.14
N GLY A 132 3.35 0.65 -1.12
CA GLY A 132 3.30 -0.24 0.04
C GLY A 132 3.17 -1.68 -0.41
N ASN A 133 2.91 -2.62 0.50
CA ASN A 133 2.45 -3.94 0.09
C ASN A 133 0.94 -3.93 -0.23
N SER A 134 0.42 -5.02 -0.79
CA SER A 134 -0.99 -5.03 -1.22
C SER A 134 -1.96 -4.83 -0.06
N ALA A 135 -1.71 -5.43 1.10
CA ALA A 135 -2.57 -5.26 2.27
C ALA A 135 -2.60 -3.81 2.75
N GLU A 136 -1.45 -3.14 2.82
CA GLU A 136 -1.35 -1.72 3.19
C GLU A 136 -2.11 -0.80 2.22
N ILE A 137 -2.01 -1.05 0.91
CA ILE A 137 -2.72 -0.24 -0.08
C ILE A 137 -4.24 -0.47 0.01
N ILE A 138 -4.69 -1.72 0.16
CA ILE A 138 -6.11 -2.06 0.37
C ILE A 138 -6.65 -1.34 1.62
N GLU A 139 -5.94 -1.42 2.73
CA GLU A 139 -6.32 -0.76 3.98
C GLU A 139 -6.45 0.76 3.82
N ARG A 140 -5.48 1.41 3.16
CA ARG A 140 -5.50 2.85 2.91
C ARG A 140 -6.65 3.29 1.98
N VAL A 141 -7.02 2.47 0.98
CA VAL A 141 -8.19 2.75 0.14
C VAL A 141 -9.48 2.63 0.96
N LEU A 142 -9.61 1.60 1.80
CA LEU A 142 -10.74 1.45 2.72
C LEU A 142 -10.82 2.59 3.75
N ALA A 143 -9.68 3.01 4.29
CA ALA A 143 -9.58 4.14 5.22
C ALA A 143 -9.80 5.52 4.57
N ARG A 144 -9.98 5.60 3.25
CA ARG A 144 -10.11 6.85 2.47
C ARG A 144 -8.84 7.71 2.40
N GLU A 145 -7.69 7.14 2.76
CA GLU A 145 -6.38 7.80 2.60
C GLU A 145 -5.91 7.80 1.14
N LEU A 146 -6.38 6.83 0.36
CA LEU A 146 -6.17 6.73 -1.08
C LEU A 146 -7.51 6.62 -1.79
N ASP A 147 -7.59 7.24 -2.93
CA ASP A 147 -8.79 7.25 -3.76
C ASP A 147 -8.94 5.95 -4.56
N PHE A 148 -7.85 5.46 -5.09
CA PHE A 148 -7.73 4.17 -5.75
C PHE A 148 -6.33 3.59 -5.58
N GLY A 149 -6.15 2.33 -5.94
CA GLY A 149 -4.85 1.68 -5.93
C GLY A 149 -4.77 0.55 -6.95
N ILE A 150 -3.54 0.10 -7.24
CA ILE A 150 -3.30 -1.09 -8.04
C ILE A 150 -2.50 -2.09 -7.18
N VAL A 151 -3.11 -3.25 -6.93
CA VAL A 151 -2.60 -4.27 -6.01
C VAL A 151 -2.37 -5.61 -6.70
N GLY A 152 -1.62 -6.51 -6.06
CA GLY A 152 -1.23 -7.80 -6.63
C GLY A 152 -2.17 -8.96 -6.34
N GLU A 153 -3.34 -8.68 -5.74
CA GLU A 153 -4.36 -9.69 -5.44
C GLU A 153 -5.75 -9.08 -5.47
N GLU A 154 -6.75 -9.88 -5.76
CA GLU A 154 -8.13 -9.46 -5.66
C GLU A 154 -8.52 -9.26 -4.20
N PRO A 155 -8.96 -8.05 -3.79
CA PRO A 155 -9.42 -7.83 -2.44
C PRO A 155 -10.76 -8.53 -2.22
N GLY A 156 -10.88 -9.27 -1.14
CA GLY A 156 -12.15 -9.94 -0.77
C GLY A 156 -13.17 -9.01 -0.14
N ASP A 157 -12.95 -7.70 -0.10
CA ASP A 157 -13.79 -6.73 0.60
C ASP A 157 -14.96 -6.26 -0.28
N ARG A 158 -16.17 -6.27 0.30
CA ARG A 158 -17.41 -5.91 -0.41
C ARG A 158 -17.55 -4.41 -0.68
N ASP A 159 -16.84 -3.58 0.04
CA ASP A 159 -16.87 -2.12 -0.10
C ASP A 159 -15.97 -1.63 -1.25
N LEU A 160 -15.20 -2.55 -1.85
CA LEU A 160 -14.33 -2.25 -2.98
C LEU A 160 -14.92 -2.73 -4.30
N PHE A 161 -14.69 -1.95 -5.36
CA PHE A 161 -14.59 -2.45 -6.71
C PHE A 161 -13.19 -2.97 -6.95
N ALA A 162 -13.07 -4.05 -7.72
CA ALA A 162 -11.81 -4.62 -8.14
C ALA A 162 -11.92 -5.10 -9.59
N ASP A 163 -11.09 -4.52 -10.45
CA ASP A 163 -11.02 -4.87 -11.86
C ASP A 163 -9.61 -5.36 -12.21
N PRO A 164 -9.44 -6.51 -12.90
CA PRO A 164 -8.13 -6.99 -13.32
C PRO A 164 -7.60 -6.10 -14.45
N VAL A 165 -6.36 -5.62 -14.32
CA VAL A 165 -5.79 -4.65 -15.27
C VAL A 165 -4.52 -5.11 -15.98
N LEU A 166 -3.68 -5.91 -15.35
CA LEU A 166 -2.40 -6.36 -15.90
C LEU A 166 -2.14 -7.80 -15.44
N GLU A 167 -1.51 -8.59 -16.29
CA GLU A 167 -1.04 -9.93 -15.91
C GLU A 167 0.41 -9.91 -15.44
N ASP A 168 0.75 -10.84 -14.55
CA ASP A 168 2.08 -11.00 -13.97
C ASP A 168 2.38 -12.47 -13.70
N GLN A 169 3.66 -12.78 -13.66
CA GLN A 169 4.17 -14.10 -13.33
C GLN A 169 5.21 -14.02 -12.21
N ILE A 170 5.05 -14.84 -11.19
CA ILE A 170 6.07 -15.04 -10.16
C ILE A 170 7.02 -16.14 -10.62
N VAL A 171 8.30 -15.83 -10.60
CA VAL A 171 9.37 -16.77 -10.96
C VAL A 171 10.30 -17.04 -9.78
N ALA A 172 10.89 -18.21 -9.76
CA ALA A 172 11.99 -18.54 -8.87
C ALA A 172 13.31 -18.11 -9.52
N PHE A 173 14.21 -17.59 -8.71
CA PHE A 173 15.53 -17.17 -9.16
C PHE A 173 16.60 -17.39 -8.08
N VAL A 174 17.85 -17.46 -8.50
CA VAL A 174 19.03 -17.73 -7.65
C VAL A 174 20.22 -16.90 -8.11
N ALA A 175 21.28 -16.84 -7.28
CA ALA A 175 22.56 -16.30 -7.69
C ALA A 175 23.20 -17.16 -8.81
N PRO A 176 23.99 -16.56 -9.70
CA PRO A 176 24.80 -17.31 -10.67
C PRO A 176 25.71 -18.33 -9.96
N GLY A 177 25.78 -19.54 -10.50
CA GLY A 177 26.59 -20.62 -9.90
C GLY A 177 25.90 -21.41 -8.80
N ALA A 178 24.64 -21.15 -8.46
CA ALA A 178 23.88 -21.96 -7.53
C ALA A 178 23.82 -23.41 -7.99
N SER A 179 23.99 -24.37 -7.07
CA SER A 179 24.07 -25.80 -7.39
C SER A 179 22.78 -26.34 -8.03
N LEU A 180 21.63 -25.73 -7.77
CA LEU A 180 20.34 -26.08 -8.36
C LEU A 180 20.28 -25.87 -9.88
N LEU A 181 21.08 -24.96 -10.42
CA LEU A 181 21.15 -24.70 -11.87
C LEU A 181 21.74 -25.86 -12.67
N ARG A 182 22.37 -26.86 -12.02
CA ARG A 182 22.93 -28.03 -12.69
C ARG A 182 21.88 -29.05 -13.15
N ALA A 183 20.65 -28.92 -12.67
CA ALA A 183 19.55 -29.86 -12.93
C ALA A 183 18.24 -29.11 -13.21
N VAL A 184 18.22 -28.23 -14.21
CA VAL A 184 17.01 -27.51 -14.63
C VAL A 184 16.29 -28.25 -15.76
N PRO A 185 14.95 -28.28 -15.79
CA PRO A 185 14.06 -27.75 -14.75
C PRO A 185 14.18 -28.53 -13.44
N VAL A 186 14.20 -27.81 -12.32
CA VAL A 186 14.34 -28.40 -10.98
C VAL A 186 13.07 -29.20 -10.64
N ALA A 187 13.25 -30.44 -10.19
CA ALA A 187 12.12 -31.20 -9.67
C ALA A 187 11.59 -30.54 -8.38
N PRO A 188 10.27 -30.40 -8.21
CA PRO A 188 9.68 -29.75 -7.02
C PRO A 188 10.20 -30.31 -5.70
N GLN A 189 10.41 -31.62 -5.62
CA GLN A 189 10.90 -32.29 -4.43
C GLN A 189 12.31 -31.87 -4.01
N ALA A 190 13.12 -31.37 -4.95
CA ALA A 190 14.48 -30.87 -4.66
C ALA A 190 14.46 -29.48 -3.97
N LEU A 191 13.31 -28.83 -3.89
CA LEU A 191 13.10 -27.60 -3.17
C LEU A 191 12.81 -27.83 -1.68
N GLY A 192 12.42 -29.05 -1.31
CA GLY A 192 12.15 -29.40 0.09
C GLY A 192 13.37 -29.15 0.99
N GLY A 193 13.17 -28.50 2.12
CA GLY A 193 14.22 -28.13 3.06
C GLY A 193 15.18 -27.03 2.59
N ARG A 194 14.98 -26.47 1.39
CA ARG A 194 15.80 -25.34 0.91
C ARG A 194 15.38 -24.03 1.58
N GLN A 195 16.32 -23.09 1.61
CA GLN A 195 16.10 -21.75 2.11
C GLN A 195 15.52 -20.87 1.02
N PHE A 196 14.43 -20.20 1.34
CA PHE A 196 13.79 -19.20 0.50
C PHE A 196 14.00 -17.80 1.06
N VAL A 197 14.10 -16.82 0.19
CA VAL A 197 14.11 -15.39 0.52
C VAL A 197 12.83 -14.82 -0.05
N MET A 198 11.96 -14.36 0.83
CA MET A 198 10.61 -13.92 0.48
C MET A 198 10.30 -12.53 1.02
N ARG A 199 9.27 -11.92 0.48
CA ARG A 199 8.69 -10.69 0.99
C ARG A 199 8.04 -10.91 2.36
N GLU A 200 7.70 -9.81 2.99
CA GLU A 200 6.98 -9.75 4.27
C GLU A 200 5.54 -10.23 4.17
N VAL A 201 4.93 -10.51 5.32
CA VAL A 201 3.48 -10.76 5.43
C VAL A 201 2.71 -9.53 4.96
N GLY A 202 1.59 -9.72 4.23
CA GLY A 202 0.83 -8.66 3.57
C GLY A 202 1.25 -8.39 2.12
N SER A 203 2.37 -8.96 1.66
CA SER A 203 2.76 -8.97 0.25
C SER A 203 1.97 -10.02 -0.53
N ALA A 204 1.20 -9.60 -1.54
CA ALA A 204 0.51 -10.50 -2.45
C ALA A 204 1.48 -11.40 -3.24
N THR A 205 2.68 -10.91 -3.54
CA THR A 205 3.76 -11.72 -4.14
C THR A 205 4.12 -12.92 -3.26
N ARG A 206 4.29 -12.69 -1.95
CA ARG A 206 4.55 -13.77 -0.99
C ARG A 206 3.36 -14.72 -0.89
N ALA A 207 2.16 -14.22 -0.70
CA ALA A 207 0.95 -15.04 -0.54
C ALA A 207 0.75 -15.97 -1.74
N LEU A 208 0.93 -15.44 -2.96
CA LEU A 208 0.85 -16.24 -4.17
C LEU A 208 2.00 -17.26 -4.28
N ALA A 209 3.24 -16.85 -4.04
CA ALA A 209 4.40 -17.72 -4.09
C ALA A 209 4.27 -18.91 -3.11
N GLU A 210 3.83 -18.65 -1.87
CA GLU A 210 3.57 -19.70 -0.88
C GLU A 210 2.45 -20.66 -1.32
N ARG A 211 1.39 -20.16 -1.96
CA ARG A 211 0.32 -20.98 -2.52
C ARG A 211 0.86 -21.88 -3.63
N CYS A 212 1.58 -21.32 -4.60
CA CYS A 212 2.17 -22.08 -5.70
C CYS A 212 3.19 -23.13 -5.20
N LEU A 213 3.99 -22.79 -4.18
CA LEU A 213 4.89 -23.77 -3.55
C LEU A 213 4.13 -24.93 -2.91
N ARG A 214 3.07 -24.66 -2.16
CA ARG A 214 2.24 -25.72 -1.53
C ARG A 214 1.63 -26.66 -2.56
N GLU A 215 1.18 -26.12 -3.68
CA GLU A 215 0.57 -26.90 -4.77
C GLU A 215 1.60 -27.75 -5.53
N THR A 216 2.84 -27.29 -5.62
CA THR A 216 3.87 -27.92 -6.47
C THR A 216 4.84 -28.78 -5.69
N SER A 217 5.34 -28.34 -4.55
CA SER A 217 6.47 -28.98 -3.85
C SER A 217 6.29 -29.17 -2.34
N GLY A 218 5.19 -28.70 -1.79
CA GLY A 218 4.99 -28.65 -0.34
C GLY A 218 5.47 -27.34 0.28
N SER A 219 5.71 -27.35 1.59
CA SER A 219 6.11 -26.16 2.32
C SER A 219 7.59 -25.82 2.09
N PRO A 220 7.96 -24.50 2.05
CA PRO A 220 9.36 -24.08 2.08
C PRO A 220 10.04 -24.59 3.37
N GLY A 221 11.35 -24.88 3.29
CA GLY A 221 12.10 -25.32 4.48
C GLY A 221 12.28 -24.18 5.48
N HIS A 222 13.11 -23.20 5.13
CA HIS A 222 13.35 -22.00 5.90
C HIS A 222 13.05 -20.78 5.06
N VAL A 223 12.45 -19.74 5.68
CA VAL A 223 12.14 -18.48 5.02
C VAL A 223 12.89 -17.35 5.71
N ILE A 224 13.67 -16.61 4.93
CA ILE A 224 14.18 -15.30 5.30
C ILE A 224 13.16 -14.28 4.79
N GLU A 225 12.59 -13.52 5.71
CA GLU A 225 11.61 -12.49 5.41
C GLU A 225 12.28 -11.13 5.24
N LEU A 226 11.98 -10.43 4.15
CA LEU A 226 12.50 -9.10 3.85
C LEU A 226 11.39 -8.18 3.34
N GLY A 227 11.40 -6.93 3.78
CA GLY A 227 10.32 -5.95 3.57
C GLY A 227 10.33 -5.23 2.22
N SER A 228 11.18 -5.61 1.25
CA SER A 228 11.18 -4.99 -0.07
C SER A 228 11.70 -5.93 -1.17
N ASN A 229 11.28 -5.66 -2.42
CA ASN A 229 11.78 -6.39 -3.59
C ASN A 229 13.29 -6.28 -3.73
N GLU A 230 13.84 -5.09 -3.52
CA GLU A 230 15.28 -4.85 -3.62
C GLU A 230 16.07 -5.65 -2.57
N ALA A 231 15.61 -5.70 -1.32
CA ALA A 231 16.25 -6.49 -0.28
C ALA A 231 16.25 -7.99 -0.61
N VAL A 232 15.15 -8.51 -1.17
CA VAL A 232 15.08 -9.91 -1.63
C VAL A 232 16.09 -10.17 -2.76
N LYS A 233 16.17 -9.31 -3.77
CA LYS A 233 17.15 -9.43 -4.86
C LYS A 233 18.58 -9.48 -4.33
N ARG A 234 18.97 -8.50 -3.50
CA ARG A 234 20.33 -8.42 -2.92
C ARG A 234 20.68 -9.61 -2.04
N ALA A 235 19.74 -10.12 -1.27
CA ALA A 235 19.94 -11.32 -0.46
C ALA A 235 20.18 -12.57 -1.33
N VAL A 236 19.44 -12.71 -2.43
CA VAL A 236 19.64 -13.82 -3.37
C VAL A 236 20.97 -13.68 -4.12
N GLU A 237 21.34 -12.48 -4.58
CA GLU A 237 22.67 -12.19 -5.17
C GLU A 237 23.79 -12.59 -4.22
N ALA A 238 23.63 -12.36 -2.92
CA ALA A 238 24.58 -12.78 -1.87
C ALA A 238 24.57 -14.29 -1.58
N GLY A 239 23.73 -15.07 -2.28
CA GLY A 239 23.67 -16.53 -2.13
C GLY A 239 22.83 -17.04 -0.95
N LEU A 240 21.96 -16.20 -0.36
CA LEU A 240 21.19 -16.58 0.81
C LEU A 240 20.08 -17.60 0.52
N GLY A 241 19.73 -17.87 -0.74
CA GLY A 241 18.72 -18.87 -1.05
C GLY A 241 18.00 -18.63 -2.38
N ILE A 242 16.79 -19.14 -2.48
CA ILE A 242 15.92 -19.06 -3.65
C ILE A 242 14.98 -17.86 -3.45
N GLY A 243 14.97 -16.93 -4.39
CA GLY A 243 14.02 -15.81 -4.42
C GLY A 243 12.78 -16.17 -5.23
N LEU A 244 11.64 -15.55 -4.85
CA LEU A 244 10.37 -15.65 -5.55
C LEU A 244 9.79 -14.22 -5.70
N LEU A 245 9.88 -13.67 -6.90
CA LEU A 245 9.36 -12.33 -7.22
C LEU A 245 8.71 -12.32 -8.62
N SER A 246 8.07 -11.22 -8.96
CA SER A 246 7.58 -10.93 -10.29
C SER A 246 8.71 -10.89 -11.31
N THR A 247 8.44 -11.37 -12.53
CA THR A 247 9.36 -11.26 -13.67
C THR A 247 9.78 -9.82 -13.93
N HIS A 248 8.87 -8.87 -13.79
CA HIS A 248 9.15 -7.44 -13.96
C HIS A 248 10.16 -6.92 -12.94
N THR A 249 10.19 -7.50 -11.73
CA THR A 249 11.05 -7.03 -10.65
C THR A 249 12.51 -7.41 -10.84
N ILE A 250 12.79 -8.54 -11.48
CA ILE A 250 14.16 -9.08 -11.63
C ILE A 250 14.75 -8.89 -13.03
N GLU A 251 14.04 -8.24 -13.93
CA GLU A 251 14.44 -8.16 -15.34
C GLU A 251 15.81 -7.51 -15.54
N ALA A 252 16.11 -6.42 -14.84
CA ALA A 252 17.38 -5.73 -14.93
C ALA A 252 18.55 -6.60 -14.44
N GLU A 253 18.40 -7.28 -13.29
CA GLU A 253 19.42 -8.16 -12.73
C GLU A 253 19.63 -9.41 -13.59
N ARG A 254 18.56 -9.93 -14.19
CA ARG A 254 18.61 -11.05 -15.12
C ARG A 254 19.40 -10.68 -16.38
N LEU A 255 19.12 -9.50 -16.98
CA LEU A 255 19.87 -9.00 -18.14
C LEU A 255 21.33 -8.72 -17.80
N ALA A 256 21.61 -8.24 -16.59
CA ALA A 256 22.99 -8.02 -16.10
C ALA A 256 23.71 -9.30 -15.67
N GLY A 257 23.05 -10.45 -15.65
CA GLY A 257 23.62 -11.74 -15.21
C GLY A 257 23.88 -11.82 -13.70
N LEU A 258 23.28 -10.94 -12.91
CA LEU A 258 23.39 -10.92 -11.43
C LEU A 258 22.44 -11.93 -10.77
N LEU A 259 21.32 -12.21 -11.43
CA LEU A 259 20.34 -13.23 -11.03
C LEU A 259 20.05 -14.14 -12.22
N VAL A 260 19.72 -15.38 -11.93
CA VAL A 260 19.40 -16.41 -12.93
C VAL A 260 18.06 -17.06 -12.58
N ASP A 261 17.18 -17.17 -13.58
CA ASP A 261 15.92 -17.89 -13.43
C ASP A 261 16.19 -19.33 -13.02
N LEU A 262 15.39 -19.85 -12.08
CA LEU A 262 15.40 -21.22 -11.64
C LEU A 262 14.11 -21.92 -12.12
N PRO A 263 14.07 -22.46 -13.34
CA PRO A 263 12.90 -23.16 -13.84
C PRO A 263 12.56 -24.36 -12.95
N ILE A 264 11.32 -24.40 -12.46
CA ILE A 264 10.79 -25.49 -11.64
C ILE A 264 9.77 -26.26 -12.48
N ALA A 265 9.86 -27.57 -12.50
CA ALA A 265 8.94 -28.42 -13.27
C ALA A 265 7.50 -28.26 -12.73
N GLY A 266 6.56 -27.94 -13.63
CA GLY A 266 5.15 -27.74 -13.26
C GLY A 266 4.87 -26.40 -12.58
N TRP A 267 5.82 -25.47 -12.51
CA TRP A 267 5.61 -24.15 -11.94
C TRP A 267 4.76 -23.27 -12.87
N ALA A 268 3.55 -22.94 -12.42
CA ALA A 268 2.63 -22.01 -13.09
C ALA A 268 2.08 -21.04 -12.04
N CYS A 269 2.81 -19.95 -11.80
CA CYS A 269 2.51 -19.01 -10.74
C CYS A 269 2.18 -17.65 -11.36
N THR A 270 0.98 -17.52 -11.91
CA THR A 270 0.46 -16.31 -12.56
C THR A 270 -0.56 -15.62 -11.70
N ARG A 271 -0.72 -14.30 -11.89
CA ARG A 271 -1.75 -13.46 -11.26
C ARG A 271 -2.15 -12.34 -12.19
N SER A 272 -3.26 -11.67 -11.83
CA SER A 272 -3.57 -10.33 -12.32
C SER A 272 -3.20 -9.30 -11.26
N PHE A 273 -2.81 -8.10 -11.69
CA PHE A 273 -2.91 -6.92 -10.86
C PHE A 273 -4.33 -6.38 -10.94
N TRP A 274 -4.79 -5.80 -9.85
CA TRP A 274 -6.17 -5.37 -9.67
C TRP A 274 -6.21 -3.87 -9.39
N LEU A 275 -6.96 -3.13 -10.19
CA LEU A 275 -7.38 -1.78 -9.87
C LEU A 275 -8.45 -1.87 -8.79
N ILE A 276 -8.24 -1.19 -7.69
CA ILE A 276 -9.17 -1.15 -6.56
C ILE A 276 -9.60 0.27 -6.25
N ARG A 277 -10.87 0.46 -5.97
CA ARG A 277 -11.45 1.72 -5.49
C ARG A 277 -12.70 1.45 -4.65
N ARG A 278 -13.07 2.41 -3.81
CA ARG A 278 -14.33 2.26 -3.06
C ARG A 278 -15.54 2.34 -3.98
N ARG A 279 -16.59 1.59 -3.63
CA ARG A 279 -17.86 1.57 -4.37
C ARG A 279 -18.65 2.87 -4.25
N ASP A 280 -18.49 3.58 -3.15
CA ASP A 280 -19.21 4.82 -2.82
C ASP A 280 -18.55 6.08 -3.39
N ARG A 281 -17.55 5.93 -4.28
CA ARG A 281 -16.79 7.04 -4.86
C ARG A 281 -16.74 6.95 -6.39
N ALA A 282 -16.98 8.09 -7.04
CA ALA A 282 -16.70 8.26 -8.46
C ALA A 282 -15.22 8.66 -8.68
N LEU A 283 -14.66 8.29 -9.82
CA LEU A 283 -13.35 8.76 -10.24
C LEU A 283 -13.41 10.23 -10.65
N THR A 284 -12.35 10.97 -10.39
CA THR A 284 -12.15 12.30 -10.94
C THR A 284 -11.71 12.21 -12.40
N ARG A 285 -11.80 13.29 -13.17
CA ARG A 285 -11.33 13.34 -14.56
C ARG A 285 -9.84 13.01 -14.69
N ALA A 286 -9.02 13.44 -13.72
CA ALA A 286 -7.59 13.13 -13.71
C ALA A 286 -7.34 11.63 -13.52
N GLU A 287 -8.11 10.99 -12.65
CA GLU A 287 -8.03 9.55 -12.41
C GLU A 287 -8.51 8.76 -13.64
N GLU A 288 -9.64 9.15 -14.23
CA GLU A 288 -10.14 8.53 -15.48
C GLU A 288 -9.11 8.66 -16.61
N ALA A 289 -8.54 9.86 -16.82
CA ALA A 289 -7.54 10.09 -17.84
C ALA A 289 -6.24 9.28 -17.60
N PHE A 290 -5.83 9.12 -16.35
CA PHE A 290 -4.69 8.27 -15.98
C PHE A 290 -5.00 6.79 -16.22
N LEU A 291 -6.14 6.33 -15.74
CA LEU A 291 -6.54 4.93 -15.89
C LEU A 291 -6.68 4.53 -17.37
N ALA A 292 -7.17 5.42 -18.24
CA ALA A 292 -7.22 5.15 -19.68
C ALA A 292 -5.86 4.84 -20.33
N LEU A 293 -4.74 5.12 -19.64
CA LEU A 293 -3.39 4.75 -20.09
C LEU A 293 -2.97 3.35 -19.58
N VAL A 294 -3.63 2.84 -18.54
CA VAL A 294 -3.30 1.53 -17.94
C VAL A 294 -4.05 0.44 -18.71
N PRO A 295 -3.37 -0.59 -19.26
CA PRO A 295 -4.04 -1.65 -19.99
C PRO A 295 -5.08 -2.40 -19.14
N GLY A 296 -6.24 -2.68 -19.71
CA GLY A 296 -7.30 -3.47 -19.09
C GLY A 296 -8.29 -2.67 -18.22
N THR A 297 -8.14 -1.35 -18.17
CA THR A 297 -9.10 -0.47 -17.47
C THR A 297 -10.19 0.02 -18.40
#